data_4cd675df0a706188447ba90b70222dcf
#
_entry.id   4cd675df0a706188447ba90b70222dcf
#
_cell.length_a   1.000
_cell.length_b   1.000
_cell.length_c   1.000
_cell.angle_alpha   90.00
_cell.angle_beta   90.00
_cell.angle_gamma   90.00
#
_symmetry.space_group_name_H-M   'P 1'
#
loop_
_entity.id
_entity.type
_entity.pdbx_description
1 polymer ?
#
loop_
_entity_poly.entity_id
_entity_poly.type
_entity_poly.pdbx_seq_one_letter_code
_entity_poly.pdbx_strand_id
1 'polypeptide(L)'
;MMIMPEDREEEITAEWMKEVQKGYIRVAVLILLNNKPSHGYEIMKEIRDRTRGFYTPTPGGVYPILRDLERAGYVKGGWHRRNNRNIKTYRITEEGKIILRHAIARQSEIASNMNALFQEFAREVLNIKSESLPIMPNPFSPFLEEKTGKTADIEELERQKKQLSQQARMIREKIRAIDKVLAEEKTKKLNKN
;
A
#
# COMPACT_ATOMS: atom_id res chain seq x y z
N MET A 1 8.71 -22.42 29.35
CA MET A 1 8.42 -21.62 28.15
C MET A 1 8.88 -22.44 26.95
N MET A 2 7.93 -23.00 26.23
CA MET A 2 8.23 -23.92 25.11
C MET A 2 8.60 -23.06 23.89
N ILE A 3 9.88 -23.03 23.53
CA ILE A 3 10.36 -22.35 22.33
C ILE A 3 9.86 -23.16 21.13
N MET A 4 9.08 -22.57 20.25
CA MET A 4 8.62 -23.23 19.04
C MET A 4 9.83 -23.37 18.08
N PRO A 5 9.89 -24.45 17.27
CA PRO A 5 10.91 -24.57 16.23
C PRO A 5 10.79 -23.39 15.24
N GLU A 6 11.93 -22.84 14.80
CA GLU A 6 12.01 -21.67 13.89
C GLU A 6 11.17 -21.89 12.61
N ASP A 7 11.20 -23.07 12.02
CA ASP A 7 10.41 -23.43 10.82
C ASP A 7 8.89 -23.23 11.03
N ARG A 8 8.40 -23.47 12.25
CA ARG A 8 6.98 -23.33 12.59
C ARG A 8 6.58 -21.89 12.81
N GLU A 9 7.49 -21.07 13.32
CA GLU A 9 7.27 -19.63 13.49
C GLU A 9 7.21 -18.93 12.11
N GLU A 10 8.09 -19.31 11.19
CA GLU A 10 8.09 -18.80 9.82
C GLU A 10 6.80 -19.18 9.08
N GLU A 11 6.32 -20.40 9.21
CA GLU A 11 5.08 -20.88 8.58
C GLU A 11 3.86 -20.11 9.10
N ILE A 12 3.73 -19.94 10.41
CA ILE A 12 2.63 -19.18 11.04
C ILE A 12 2.68 -17.71 10.60
N THR A 13 3.87 -17.12 10.60
CA THR A 13 4.06 -15.73 10.16
C THR A 13 3.68 -15.56 8.69
N ALA A 14 4.06 -16.50 7.83
CA ALA A 14 3.71 -16.49 6.42
C ALA A 14 2.19 -16.61 6.20
N GLU A 15 1.48 -17.41 7.01
CA GLU A 15 0.02 -17.50 6.95
C GLU A 15 -0.66 -16.20 7.37
N TRP A 16 -0.22 -15.56 8.45
CA TRP A 16 -0.74 -14.26 8.88
C TRP A 16 -0.54 -13.18 7.83
N MET A 17 0.64 -13.15 7.23
CA MET A 17 0.93 -12.20 6.16
C MET A 17 0.06 -12.43 4.92
N LYS A 18 -0.27 -13.68 4.58
CA LYS A 18 -1.23 -13.98 3.50
C LYS A 18 -2.63 -13.45 3.79
N GLU A 19 -3.11 -13.56 5.04
CA GLU A 19 -4.43 -13.02 5.40
C GLU A 19 -4.46 -11.48 5.35
N VAL A 20 -3.42 -10.81 5.83
CA VAL A 20 -3.27 -9.37 5.71
C VAL A 20 -3.27 -8.95 4.24
N GLN A 21 -2.51 -9.64 3.39
CA GLN A 21 -2.46 -9.39 1.95
C GLN A 21 -3.83 -9.56 1.28
N LYS A 22 -4.61 -10.59 1.64
CA LYS A 22 -5.97 -10.80 1.11
C LYS A 22 -6.87 -9.60 1.40
N GLY A 23 -6.77 -9.02 2.60
CA GLY A 23 -7.50 -7.81 2.96
C GLY A 23 -7.16 -6.63 2.05
N TYR A 24 -5.88 -6.37 1.84
CA TYR A 24 -5.42 -5.31 0.95
C TYR A 24 -5.86 -5.53 -0.50
N ILE A 25 -5.76 -6.76 -1.00
CA ILE A 25 -6.17 -7.07 -2.38
C ILE A 25 -7.67 -6.88 -2.58
N ARG A 26 -8.51 -7.24 -1.59
CA ARG A 26 -9.97 -6.98 -1.66
C ARG A 26 -10.26 -5.51 -1.89
N VAL A 27 -9.62 -4.63 -1.13
CA VAL A 27 -9.81 -3.18 -1.26
C VAL A 27 -9.24 -2.68 -2.59
N ALA A 28 -8.05 -3.12 -2.99
CA ALA A 28 -7.44 -2.77 -4.28
C ALA A 28 -8.34 -3.17 -5.47
N VAL A 29 -8.91 -4.38 -5.45
CA VAL A 29 -9.87 -4.87 -6.47
C VAL A 29 -11.09 -3.96 -6.53
N LEU A 30 -11.68 -3.58 -5.39
CA LEU A 30 -12.84 -2.68 -5.36
C LEU A 30 -12.49 -1.28 -5.88
N ILE A 31 -11.31 -0.75 -5.58
CA ILE A 31 -10.84 0.55 -6.11
C ILE A 31 -10.74 0.47 -7.64
N LEU A 32 -10.09 -0.57 -8.18
CA LEU A 32 -9.94 -0.74 -9.62
C LEU A 32 -11.28 -0.88 -10.33
N LEU A 33 -12.20 -1.68 -9.76
CA LEU A 33 -13.54 -1.89 -10.32
C LEU A 33 -14.45 -0.66 -10.17
N ASN A 34 -14.16 0.24 -9.21
CA ASN A 34 -14.84 1.53 -9.10
C ASN A 34 -14.42 2.50 -10.21
N ASN A 35 -13.22 2.34 -10.74
CA ASN A 35 -12.73 3.17 -11.85
C ASN A 35 -13.29 2.68 -13.19
N LYS A 36 -13.21 1.38 -13.47
CA LYS A 36 -13.75 0.76 -14.70
C LYS A 36 -14.06 -0.71 -14.50
N PRO A 37 -15.08 -1.25 -15.22
CA PRO A 37 -15.26 -2.70 -15.31
C PRO A 37 -14.02 -3.37 -15.89
N SER A 38 -13.58 -4.49 -15.27
CA SER A 38 -12.34 -5.17 -15.66
C SER A 38 -12.46 -6.68 -15.48
N HIS A 39 -11.71 -7.45 -16.26
CA HIS A 39 -11.59 -8.89 -16.07
C HIS A 39 -10.37 -9.23 -15.17
N GLY A 40 -10.34 -10.46 -14.63
CA GLY A 40 -9.34 -10.83 -13.62
C GLY A 40 -7.89 -10.61 -14.04
N TYR A 41 -7.56 -10.83 -15.31
CA TYR A 41 -6.20 -10.60 -15.82
C TYR A 41 -5.83 -9.09 -15.84
N GLU A 42 -6.77 -8.22 -16.24
CA GLU A 42 -6.56 -6.76 -16.20
C GLU A 42 -6.36 -6.29 -14.76
N ILE A 43 -7.16 -6.81 -13.81
CA ILE A 43 -7.01 -6.49 -12.39
C ILE A 43 -5.63 -6.90 -11.89
N MET A 44 -5.17 -8.12 -12.19
CA MET A 44 -3.83 -8.58 -11.77
C MET A 44 -2.71 -7.72 -12.35
N LYS A 45 -2.81 -7.39 -13.64
CA LYS A 45 -1.86 -6.51 -14.32
C LYS A 45 -1.81 -5.14 -13.67
N GLU A 46 -2.97 -4.53 -13.45
CA GLU A 46 -3.09 -3.21 -12.85
C GLU A 46 -2.52 -3.14 -11.43
N ILE A 47 -2.79 -4.17 -10.60
CA ILE A 47 -2.22 -4.26 -9.25
C ILE A 47 -0.69 -4.32 -9.33
N ARG A 48 -0.12 -5.18 -10.19
CA ARG A 48 1.32 -5.30 -10.37
C ARG A 48 1.95 -3.97 -10.82
N ASP A 49 1.36 -3.34 -11.82
CA ASP A 49 1.90 -2.12 -12.42
C ASP A 49 1.86 -0.96 -11.42
N ARG A 50 0.77 -0.78 -10.66
CA ARG A 50 0.64 0.26 -9.63
C ARG A 50 1.53 0.04 -8.43
N THR A 51 1.78 -1.20 -8.06
CA THR A 51 2.73 -1.53 -6.99
C THR A 51 4.18 -1.57 -7.49
N ARG A 52 4.45 -1.19 -8.75
CA ARG A 52 5.77 -1.22 -9.38
C ARG A 52 6.45 -2.60 -9.25
N GLY A 53 5.66 -3.66 -9.34
CA GLY A 53 6.14 -5.03 -9.19
C GLY A 53 6.39 -5.48 -7.76
N PHE A 54 6.22 -4.62 -6.75
CA PHE A 54 6.37 -5.00 -5.34
C PHE A 54 5.41 -6.13 -4.96
N TYR A 55 4.21 -6.12 -5.55
CA TYR A 55 3.26 -7.22 -5.43
C TYR A 55 2.81 -7.72 -6.80
N THR A 56 3.03 -9.01 -7.04
CA THR A 56 2.60 -9.69 -8.28
C THR A 56 1.48 -10.69 -7.95
N PRO A 57 0.21 -10.31 -8.18
CA PRO A 57 -0.91 -11.20 -7.87
C PRO A 57 -0.95 -12.40 -8.80
N THR A 58 -1.33 -13.54 -8.24
CA THR A 58 -1.54 -14.78 -8.99
C THR A 58 -3.03 -15.05 -9.24
N PRO A 59 -3.38 -15.84 -10.25
CA PRO A 59 -4.77 -16.27 -10.46
C PRO A 59 -5.37 -16.93 -9.21
N GLY A 60 -4.61 -17.79 -8.53
CA GLY A 60 -5.03 -18.46 -7.30
C GLY A 60 -5.31 -17.49 -6.14
N GLY A 61 -4.69 -16.31 -6.12
CA GLY A 61 -4.93 -15.27 -5.13
C GLY A 61 -6.12 -14.37 -5.47
N VAL A 62 -6.29 -13.98 -6.74
CA VAL A 62 -7.29 -12.97 -7.13
C VAL A 62 -8.68 -13.56 -7.41
N TYR A 63 -8.78 -14.71 -8.10
CA TYR A 63 -10.09 -15.27 -8.42
C TYR A 63 -10.93 -15.72 -7.21
N PRO A 64 -10.38 -16.27 -6.13
CA PRO A 64 -11.13 -16.49 -4.90
C PRO A 64 -11.70 -15.19 -4.33
N ILE A 65 -10.91 -14.11 -4.32
CA ILE A 65 -11.37 -12.80 -3.84
C ILE A 65 -12.52 -12.27 -4.69
N LEU A 66 -12.40 -12.35 -6.02
CA LEU A 66 -13.48 -11.94 -6.93
C LEU A 66 -14.77 -12.74 -6.70
N ARG A 67 -14.67 -14.05 -6.45
CA ARG A 67 -15.83 -14.90 -6.12
C ARG A 67 -16.45 -14.51 -4.78
N ASP A 68 -15.62 -14.23 -3.77
CA ASP A 68 -16.12 -13.84 -2.45
C ASP A 68 -16.81 -12.47 -2.51
N LEU A 69 -16.24 -11.50 -3.22
CA LEU A 69 -16.85 -10.19 -3.45
C LEU A 69 -18.16 -10.28 -4.24
N GLU A 70 -18.23 -11.19 -5.24
CA GLU A 70 -19.43 -11.44 -6.02
C GLU A 70 -20.50 -12.12 -5.17
N ARG A 71 -20.13 -13.11 -4.36
CA ARG A 71 -21.06 -13.79 -3.43
C ARG A 71 -21.59 -12.81 -2.36
N ALA A 72 -20.78 -11.89 -1.91
CA ALA A 72 -21.17 -10.84 -0.96
C ALA A 72 -22.00 -9.72 -1.60
N GLY A 73 -22.18 -9.72 -2.92
CA GLY A 73 -22.95 -8.71 -3.64
C GLY A 73 -22.20 -7.40 -3.90
N TYR A 74 -20.91 -7.31 -3.58
CA TYR A 74 -20.11 -6.08 -3.75
C TYR A 74 -19.62 -5.88 -5.17
N VAL A 75 -19.54 -6.95 -5.94
CA VAL A 75 -19.26 -6.91 -7.37
C VAL A 75 -20.23 -7.80 -8.14
N LYS A 76 -20.44 -7.51 -9.41
CA LYS A 76 -21.24 -8.31 -10.32
C LYS A 76 -20.41 -8.70 -11.53
N GLY A 77 -20.31 -10.00 -11.81
CA GLY A 77 -19.66 -10.56 -12.99
C GLY A 77 -20.65 -10.75 -14.14
N GLY A 78 -20.21 -10.45 -15.35
CA GLY A 78 -20.94 -10.71 -16.59
C GLY A 78 -20.06 -11.41 -17.61
N TRP A 79 -20.55 -12.49 -18.21
CA TRP A 79 -19.86 -13.18 -19.29
C TRP A 79 -20.15 -12.51 -20.62
N HIS A 80 -19.10 -12.33 -21.43
CA HIS A 80 -19.23 -11.88 -22.81
C HIS A 80 -18.16 -12.55 -23.67
N ARG A 81 -18.43 -12.65 -24.96
CA ARG A 81 -17.52 -13.24 -25.94
C ARG A 81 -16.66 -12.14 -26.58
N ARG A 82 -15.32 -12.27 -26.45
CA ARG A 82 -14.36 -11.39 -27.11
C ARG A 82 -13.26 -12.22 -27.74
N ASN A 83 -12.95 -11.98 -29.02
CA ASN A 83 -11.92 -12.71 -29.76
C ASN A 83 -12.05 -14.24 -29.61
N ASN A 84 -13.25 -14.76 -29.79
CA ASN A 84 -13.59 -16.19 -29.69
C ASN A 84 -13.36 -16.83 -28.29
N ARG A 85 -13.19 -16.03 -27.25
CA ARG A 85 -13.02 -16.48 -25.85
C ARG A 85 -14.13 -15.92 -24.96
N ASN A 86 -14.64 -16.75 -24.06
CA ASN A 86 -15.56 -16.28 -23.02
C ASN A 86 -14.77 -15.58 -21.93
N ILE A 87 -15.05 -14.31 -21.70
CA ILE A 87 -14.38 -13.48 -20.71
C ILE A 87 -15.42 -13.03 -19.68
N LYS A 88 -15.12 -13.23 -18.40
CA LYS A 88 -15.93 -12.70 -17.29
C LYS A 88 -15.38 -11.34 -16.86
N THR A 89 -16.16 -10.29 -17.06
CA THR A 89 -15.86 -8.93 -16.63
C THR A 89 -16.64 -8.62 -15.37
N TYR A 90 -15.98 -8.05 -14.39
CA TYR A 90 -16.54 -7.65 -13.11
C TYR A 90 -16.75 -6.15 -13.07
N ARG A 91 -17.78 -5.71 -12.37
CA ARG A 91 -18.07 -4.30 -12.05
C ARG A 91 -18.46 -4.18 -10.59
N ILE A 92 -18.14 -3.06 -9.97
CA ILE A 92 -18.57 -2.77 -8.60
C ILE A 92 -20.08 -2.49 -8.56
N THR A 93 -20.76 -2.88 -7.50
CA THR A 93 -22.16 -2.54 -7.22
C THR A 93 -22.24 -1.28 -6.36
N GLU A 94 -23.46 -0.76 -6.13
CA GLU A 94 -23.63 0.38 -5.20
C GLU A 94 -23.27 -0.01 -3.77
N GLU A 95 -23.63 -1.22 -3.33
CA GLU A 95 -23.21 -1.79 -2.06
C GLU A 95 -21.68 -1.89 -1.97
N GLY A 96 -21.04 -2.34 -3.04
CA GLY A 96 -19.59 -2.40 -3.12
C GLY A 96 -18.93 -1.04 -3.00
N LYS A 97 -19.50 0.03 -3.56
CA LYS A 97 -19.01 1.40 -3.40
C LYS A 97 -19.15 1.91 -1.97
N ILE A 98 -20.24 1.54 -1.29
CA ILE A 98 -20.44 1.90 0.13
C ILE A 98 -19.36 1.24 0.99
N ILE A 99 -19.16 -0.08 0.83
CA ILE A 99 -18.13 -0.82 1.56
C ILE A 99 -16.74 -0.29 1.26
N LEU A 100 -16.45 0.05 0.00
CA LEU A 100 -15.17 0.64 -0.39
C LEU A 100 -14.89 1.96 0.34
N ARG A 101 -15.88 2.87 0.40
CA ARG A 101 -15.73 4.14 1.13
C ARG A 101 -15.43 3.90 2.62
N HIS A 102 -16.16 2.99 3.25
CA HIS A 102 -15.92 2.63 4.65
C HIS A 102 -14.54 2.01 4.87
N ALA A 103 -14.12 1.10 3.99
CA ALA A 103 -12.81 0.46 4.08
C ALA A 103 -11.66 1.47 3.96
N ILE A 104 -11.75 2.42 3.02
CA ILE A 104 -10.74 3.48 2.85
C ILE A 104 -10.72 4.40 4.07
N ALA A 105 -11.88 4.84 4.56
CA ALA A 105 -11.98 5.71 5.73
C ALA A 105 -11.38 5.04 6.97
N ARG A 106 -11.72 3.78 7.22
CA ARG A 106 -11.20 3.01 8.35
C ARG A 106 -9.69 2.78 8.27
N GLN A 107 -9.20 2.48 7.07
CA GLN A 107 -7.76 2.31 6.87
C GLN A 107 -6.99 3.63 7.09
N SER A 108 -7.54 4.76 6.67
CA SER A 108 -6.93 6.06 6.91
C SER A 108 -6.87 6.40 8.40
N GLU A 109 -7.93 6.07 9.15
CA GLU A 109 -7.97 6.22 10.60
C GLU A 109 -6.89 5.35 11.29
N ILE A 110 -6.78 4.08 10.91
CA ILE A 110 -5.76 3.16 11.44
C ILE A 110 -4.36 3.70 11.15
N ALA A 111 -4.09 4.11 9.90
CA ALA A 111 -2.78 4.65 9.52
C ALA A 111 -2.43 5.92 10.31
N SER A 112 -3.42 6.82 10.53
CA SER A 112 -3.23 8.02 11.33
C SER A 112 -2.89 7.71 12.78
N ASN A 113 -3.64 6.79 13.41
CA ASN A 113 -3.40 6.38 14.79
C ASN A 113 -2.04 5.69 14.96
N MET A 114 -1.65 4.83 14.02
CA MET A 114 -0.34 4.18 14.01
C MET A 114 0.80 5.20 13.88
N ASN A 115 0.64 6.19 13.00
CA ASN A 115 1.63 7.26 12.86
C ASN A 115 1.76 8.08 14.14
N ALA A 116 0.64 8.42 14.81
CA ALA A 116 0.65 9.15 16.08
C ALA A 116 1.39 8.36 17.17
N LEU A 117 1.06 7.08 17.33
CA LEU A 117 1.71 6.17 18.28
C LEU A 117 3.23 6.05 18.03
N PHE A 118 3.61 5.89 16.75
CA PHE A 118 5.02 5.79 16.38
C PHE A 118 5.78 7.09 16.65
N GLN A 119 5.18 8.25 16.41
CA GLN A 119 5.78 9.54 16.71
C GLN A 119 5.95 9.74 18.22
N GLU A 120 4.97 9.33 19.02
CA GLU A 120 5.04 9.39 20.49
C GLU A 120 6.17 8.49 21.05
N PHE A 121 6.20 7.23 20.60
CA PHE A 121 7.27 6.28 20.95
C PHE A 121 8.66 6.81 20.59
N ALA A 122 8.81 7.34 19.39
CA ALA A 122 10.09 7.86 18.93
C ALA A 122 10.54 9.09 19.74
N ARG A 123 9.61 9.95 20.14
CA ARG A 123 9.89 11.09 21.00
C ARG A 123 10.29 10.66 22.41
N GLU A 124 9.54 9.72 23.02
CA GLU A 124 9.71 9.36 24.42
C GLU A 124 10.84 8.35 24.67
N VAL A 125 10.95 7.35 23.78
CA VAL A 125 11.89 6.23 23.96
C VAL A 125 13.19 6.46 23.20
N LEU A 126 13.10 6.95 21.95
CA LEU A 126 14.27 7.13 21.09
C LEU A 126 14.84 8.55 21.13
N ASN A 127 14.18 9.48 21.84
CA ASN A 127 14.56 10.89 21.94
C ASN A 127 14.76 11.57 20.55
N ILE A 128 13.99 11.13 19.56
CA ILE A 128 14.04 11.63 18.17
C ILE A 128 12.98 12.72 18.02
N LYS A 129 13.35 13.88 17.46
CA LYS A 129 12.39 14.94 17.14
C LYS A 129 11.38 14.45 16.11
N SER A 130 10.08 14.62 16.38
CA SER A 130 8.97 14.09 15.57
C SER A 130 8.99 14.55 14.11
N GLU A 131 9.55 15.74 13.83
CA GLU A 131 9.72 16.27 12.46
C GLU A 131 10.65 15.43 11.59
N SER A 132 11.41 14.53 12.17
CA SER A 132 12.40 13.67 11.50
C SER A 132 11.89 12.29 11.12
N LEU A 133 10.68 11.94 11.52
CA LEU A 133 10.15 10.59 11.33
C LEU A 133 9.42 10.45 10.00
N PRO A 134 9.62 9.35 9.29
CA PRO A 134 8.84 9.08 8.09
C PRO A 134 7.37 8.83 8.48
N ILE A 135 6.46 9.49 7.79
CA ILE A 135 5.03 9.19 7.87
C ILE A 135 4.78 7.91 7.07
N MET A 136 4.12 6.93 7.69
CA MET A 136 3.69 5.73 6.97
C MET A 136 2.65 6.13 5.91
N PRO A 137 2.92 5.86 4.62
CA PRO A 137 1.97 6.21 3.57
C PRO A 137 0.71 5.34 3.69
N ASN A 138 -0.41 5.87 3.23
CA ASN A 138 -1.61 5.05 3.08
C ASN A 138 -1.31 3.92 2.07
N PRO A 139 -1.51 2.64 2.43
CA PRO A 139 -1.18 1.51 1.56
C PRO A 139 -1.97 1.47 0.26
N PHE A 140 -3.06 2.24 0.18
CA PHE A 140 -3.86 2.37 -1.04
C PHE A 140 -3.49 3.58 -1.90
N SER A 141 -2.51 4.41 -1.50
CA SER A 141 -2.04 5.54 -2.31
C SER A 141 -1.82 5.18 -3.78
N PRO A 142 -1.14 4.06 -4.11
CA PRO A 142 -0.91 3.68 -5.51
C PRO A 142 -2.20 3.44 -6.31
N PHE A 143 -3.31 3.18 -5.64
CA PHE A 143 -4.61 2.90 -6.27
C PHE A 143 -5.55 4.11 -6.28
N LEU A 144 -5.29 5.11 -5.45
CA LEU A 144 -6.13 6.31 -5.29
C LEU A 144 -5.72 7.45 -6.23
N GLU A 145 -4.46 7.47 -6.69
CA GLU A 145 -3.87 8.57 -7.46
C GLU A 145 -4.48 8.78 -8.87
N GLU A 146 -5.25 7.82 -9.41
CA GLU A 146 -5.86 8.00 -10.75
C GLU A 146 -7.06 8.96 -10.83
N LYS A 147 -7.66 9.34 -9.70
CA LYS A 147 -8.72 10.37 -9.75
C LYS A 147 -8.18 11.78 -9.93
N THR A 148 -6.88 11.98 -9.78
CA THR A 148 -6.21 13.28 -9.98
C THR A 148 -5.94 13.62 -11.46
N GLY A 149 -6.13 12.67 -12.37
CA GLY A 149 -5.80 12.86 -13.81
C GLY A 149 -6.79 13.68 -14.63
N LYS A 150 -7.96 14.06 -14.12
CA LYS A 150 -8.96 14.84 -14.91
C LYS A 150 -9.52 16.10 -14.25
N THR A 151 -9.35 16.32 -12.94
CA THR A 151 -9.72 17.56 -12.24
C THR A 151 -8.94 17.66 -10.92
N ALA A 152 -7.64 17.40 -10.94
CA ALA A 152 -6.83 17.79 -9.80
C ALA A 152 -6.80 19.30 -9.79
N ASP A 153 -7.31 19.90 -8.74
CA ASP A 153 -7.19 21.32 -8.47
C ASP A 153 -5.69 21.65 -8.50
N ILE A 154 -5.28 22.56 -9.38
CA ILE A 154 -3.87 22.94 -9.56
C ILE A 154 -3.27 23.31 -8.21
N GLU A 155 -4.06 23.96 -7.34
CA GLU A 155 -3.65 24.31 -5.98
C GLU A 155 -3.34 23.09 -5.12
N GLU A 156 -4.10 22.00 -5.23
CA GLU A 156 -3.84 20.75 -4.47
C GLU A 156 -2.58 20.05 -4.96
N LEU A 157 -2.36 20.00 -6.27
CA LEU A 157 -1.12 19.46 -6.85
C LEU A 157 0.10 20.30 -6.45
N GLU A 158 -0.02 21.61 -6.40
CA GLU A 158 1.03 22.50 -5.93
C GLU A 158 1.33 22.31 -4.44
N ARG A 159 0.31 22.12 -3.59
CA ARG A 159 0.49 21.77 -2.18
C ARG A 159 1.23 20.44 -2.02
N GLN A 160 0.81 19.39 -2.72
CA GLN A 160 1.45 18.07 -2.69
C GLN A 160 2.91 18.16 -3.18
N LYS A 161 3.16 18.88 -4.28
CA LYS A 161 4.52 19.13 -4.79
C LYS A 161 5.39 19.84 -3.75
N LYS A 162 4.84 20.84 -3.06
CA LYS A 162 5.54 21.59 -2.00
C LYS A 162 5.88 20.68 -0.82
N GLN A 163 4.94 19.85 -0.36
CA GLN A 163 5.17 18.87 0.72
C GLN A 163 6.24 17.84 0.35
N LEU A 164 6.14 17.24 -0.84
CA LEU A 164 7.13 16.29 -1.34
C LEU A 164 8.52 16.92 -1.49
N SER A 165 8.59 18.17 -1.93
CA SER A 165 9.85 18.90 -2.05
C SER A 165 10.49 19.18 -0.67
N GLN A 166 9.69 19.49 0.34
CA GLN A 166 10.17 19.65 1.72
C GLN A 166 10.68 18.32 2.29
N GLN A 167 9.95 17.23 2.10
CA GLN A 167 10.38 15.88 2.52
C GLN A 167 11.69 15.48 1.84
N ALA A 168 11.80 15.70 0.54
CA ALA A 168 13.02 15.42 -0.23
C ALA A 168 14.23 16.24 0.27
N ARG A 169 14.00 17.50 0.67
CA ARG A 169 15.06 18.34 1.27
C ARG A 169 15.54 17.76 2.61
N MET A 170 14.61 17.40 3.50
CA MET A 170 14.92 16.81 4.79
C MET A 170 15.67 15.48 4.66
N ILE A 171 15.27 14.64 3.71
CA ILE A 171 15.97 13.37 3.43
C ILE A 171 17.40 13.64 2.96
N ARG A 172 17.63 14.60 2.06
CA ARG A 172 18.99 14.97 1.60
C ARG A 172 19.85 15.49 2.73
N GLU A 173 19.31 16.29 3.63
CA GLU A 173 20.04 16.79 4.81
C GLU A 173 20.44 15.65 5.75
N LYS A 174 19.54 14.66 5.96
CA LYS A 174 19.87 13.45 6.73
C LYS A 174 20.95 12.60 6.08
N ILE A 175 20.89 12.39 4.79
CA ILE A 175 21.92 11.65 4.06
C ILE A 175 23.29 12.35 4.24
N ARG A 176 23.35 13.66 4.09
CA ARG A 176 24.60 14.42 4.30
C ARG A 176 25.12 14.29 5.73
N ALA A 177 24.24 14.28 6.73
CA ALA A 177 24.63 14.10 8.13
C ALA A 177 25.22 12.69 8.37
N ILE A 178 24.59 11.66 7.80
CA ILE A 178 25.09 10.28 7.87
C ILE A 178 26.45 10.14 7.15
N ASP A 179 26.58 10.71 5.95
CA ASP A 179 27.84 10.67 5.19
C ASP A 179 28.98 11.32 5.97
N LYS A 180 28.70 12.44 6.68
CA LYS A 180 29.70 13.10 7.55
C LYS A 180 30.15 12.19 8.70
N VAL A 181 29.21 11.55 9.40
CA VAL A 181 29.52 10.62 10.48
C VAL A 181 30.30 9.40 9.97
N LEU A 182 29.92 8.86 8.83
CA LEU A 182 30.64 7.75 8.20
C LEU A 182 32.06 8.13 7.78
N ALA A 183 32.27 9.35 7.30
CA ALA A 183 33.62 9.85 6.95
C ALA A 183 34.50 10.01 8.21
N GLU A 184 33.94 10.55 9.29
CA GLU A 184 34.63 10.70 10.58
C GLU A 184 35.03 9.35 11.18
N GLU A 185 34.15 8.36 11.15
CA GLU A 185 34.42 7.01 11.66
C GLU A 185 35.45 6.25 10.80
N LYS A 186 35.43 6.42 9.49
CA LYS A 186 36.44 5.85 8.58
C LYS A 186 37.84 6.44 8.86
N THR A 187 37.94 7.74 9.06
CA THR A 187 39.22 8.40 9.41
C THR A 187 39.75 7.97 10.79
N LYS A 188 38.88 7.80 11.79
CA LYS A 188 39.29 7.27 13.10
C LYS A 188 39.80 5.85 13.04
N LYS A 189 39.23 4.99 12.17
CA LYS A 189 39.69 3.61 11.98
C LYS A 189 41.03 3.52 11.25
N LEU A 190 41.28 4.41 10.30
CA LEU A 190 42.53 4.49 9.57
C LEU A 190 43.70 4.97 10.46
N ASN A 191 43.46 5.85 11.44
CA ASN A 191 44.46 6.38 12.34
C ASN A 191 44.73 5.46 13.57
N LYS A 192 44.02 4.32 13.69
CA LYS A 192 44.23 3.33 14.76
C LYS A 192 45.00 2.08 14.32
N ASN A 193 45.33 1.96 13.04
CA ASN A 193 46.23 0.95 12.46
C ASN A 193 47.57 1.61 12.10
#